data_27511e5aeaca10e7fedec091fa2e98f0
#
_entry.id   27511e5aeaca10e7fedec091fa2e98f0
#
_cell.length_a   1.000
_cell.length_b   1.000
_cell.length_c   1.000
_cell.angle_alpha   90.00
_cell.angle_beta   90.00
_cell.angle_gamma   90.00
#
_symmetry.space_group_name_H-M   'P 1'
#
loop_
_entity.id
_entity.type
_entity.pdbx_description
1 polymer ?
#
loop_
_entity_poly.entity_id
_entity_poly.type
_entity_poly.pdbx_seq_one_letter_code
_entity_poly.pdbx_strand_id
1 'polypeptide(L)'
;MIRLNNNILGIDFGTTNSKMAYLLLDEPIMIENNEGKKITPSIIYFKNEGEAVVGELAKRNMIVYPENTVASIKREMGTDFKKKIGRHKFPPEYIGALIFKKLADDAKIRLDKKFNDIVVSVPANYSDNQRQSIKDAAEIAGLNVLRMINEPTAAALAYGIREDRDRKVLVYDFGGGTFDVSILSVSSGFFDVDASAGEHRLGGDDIDARIVEYLSKKAYEQLGIDVRKDLALLATVREISEEAKIALSSSESTMINIPFAASKAPFNTILTRMQLNGMILDLIERTKKPIEQALDDASLDKNEIDDILLVGGTTLIPAVREFVTQYFGKEPVKGPDPYEAVALGAAVASMEYGKEKSTIAKNIEISDVISSSLGVLMADDTVNKILERNTKIPIVRTGNYTNVADFTDEVKIEVYQGEGENAEDNEHLGDFFISVEPMPAFQDRVDVSFEVGKEFGILHVTAVERISGNQRSVKMEARSRLSKKEKSKWMKKLFGQESIEVNIENISTRDALTLYLNPGQTIMSLKKELMQIGIMSQTESIFFDDIELQDPQHISETIITGGSTLEIR
;
A
#
# COMPACT_ATOMS: atom_id res chain seq x y z
N MET A 1 -27.41 -21.60 -4.94
CA MET A 1 -26.72 -20.33 -4.69
C MET A 1 -25.69 -20.59 -3.61
N ILE A 2 -24.41 -20.53 -3.94
CA ILE A 2 -23.32 -20.66 -2.98
C ILE A 2 -23.33 -19.37 -2.14
N ARG A 3 -23.62 -19.47 -0.84
CA ARG A 3 -23.51 -18.32 0.07
C ARG A 3 -22.02 -17.98 0.22
N LEU A 4 -21.58 -16.92 -0.40
CA LEU A 4 -20.29 -16.32 -0.11
C LEU A 4 -20.41 -15.58 1.23
N ASN A 5 -19.60 -15.95 2.19
CA ASN A 5 -19.68 -15.38 3.55
C ASN A 5 -19.30 -13.89 3.60
N ASN A 6 -18.53 -13.39 2.64
CA ASN A 6 -18.03 -12.00 2.60
C ASN A 6 -17.98 -11.43 1.20
N ASN A 7 -18.36 -10.13 1.05
CA ASN A 7 -18.20 -9.36 -0.18
C ASN A 7 -16.92 -8.49 -0.12
N ILE A 8 -15.83 -9.04 0.40
CA ILE A 8 -14.57 -8.32 0.60
C ILE A 8 -13.53 -8.92 -0.33
N LEU A 9 -12.83 -8.08 -1.09
CA LEU A 9 -11.67 -8.49 -1.88
C LEU A 9 -10.39 -8.33 -1.07
N GLY A 10 -9.54 -9.35 -1.12
CA GLY A 10 -8.12 -9.21 -0.81
C GLY A 10 -7.38 -8.74 -2.06
N ILE A 11 -6.69 -7.61 -1.98
CA ILE A 11 -5.96 -7.04 -3.11
C ILE A 11 -4.48 -6.93 -2.77
N ASP A 12 -3.64 -7.55 -3.59
CA ASP A 12 -2.22 -7.25 -3.70
C ASP A 12 -2.03 -6.17 -4.77
N PHE A 13 -1.83 -4.91 -4.32
CA PHE A 13 -1.53 -3.79 -5.20
C PHE A 13 -0.02 -3.74 -5.46
N GLY A 14 0.47 -4.53 -6.42
CA GLY A 14 1.89 -4.70 -6.69
C GLY A 14 2.49 -3.62 -7.60
N THR A 15 3.81 -3.41 -7.52
CA THR A 15 4.55 -2.47 -8.38
C THR A 15 4.45 -2.84 -9.85
N THR A 16 4.71 -4.11 -10.17
CA THR A 16 4.71 -4.63 -11.54
C THR A 16 3.38 -5.28 -11.90
N ASN A 17 2.83 -6.05 -10.96
CA ASN A 17 1.59 -6.82 -11.16
C ASN A 17 0.70 -6.70 -9.92
N SER A 18 -0.59 -6.49 -10.15
CA SER A 18 -1.62 -6.51 -9.11
C SER A 18 -2.45 -7.79 -9.20
N LYS A 19 -2.98 -8.24 -8.08
CA LYS A 19 -3.71 -9.49 -7.95
C LYS A 19 -4.86 -9.34 -6.99
N MET A 20 -5.82 -10.25 -7.09
CA MET A 20 -6.99 -10.25 -6.23
C MET A 20 -7.39 -11.66 -5.82
N ALA A 21 -7.87 -11.79 -4.61
CA ALA A 21 -8.38 -13.02 -4.04
C ALA A 21 -9.65 -12.74 -3.21
N TYR A 22 -10.40 -13.76 -2.89
CA TYR A 22 -11.56 -13.68 -2.01
C TYR A 22 -11.71 -14.97 -1.19
N LEU A 23 -12.59 -14.95 -0.22
CA LEU A 23 -12.90 -16.13 0.58
C LEU A 23 -14.11 -16.86 0.02
N LEU A 24 -13.92 -18.14 -0.27
CA LEU A 24 -14.98 -19.07 -0.59
C LEU A 24 -15.02 -20.17 0.48
N LEU A 25 -16.07 -20.18 1.30
CA LEU A 25 -16.21 -21.16 2.40
C LEU A 25 -14.95 -21.21 3.31
N ASP A 26 -14.45 -20.04 3.67
CA ASP A 26 -13.24 -19.83 4.50
C ASP A 26 -11.91 -20.22 3.83
N GLU A 27 -11.92 -20.67 2.59
CA GLU A 27 -10.70 -20.91 1.81
C GLU A 27 -10.38 -19.71 0.93
N PRO A 28 -9.14 -19.17 0.98
CA PRO A 28 -8.75 -18.08 0.12
C PRO A 28 -8.51 -18.58 -1.31
N ILE A 29 -9.13 -17.93 -2.28
CA ILE A 29 -9.08 -18.31 -3.70
C ILE A 29 -8.71 -17.11 -4.54
N MET A 30 -7.73 -17.28 -5.44
CA MET A 30 -7.36 -16.29 -6.43
C MET A 30 -8.48 -16.05 -7.43
N ILE A 31 -8.71 -14.80 -7.79
CA ILE A 31 -9.63 -14.41 -8.85
C ILE A 31 -8.84 -14.14 -10.13
N GLU A 32 -9.27 -14.77 -11.23
CA GLU A 32 -8.75 -14.45 -12.55
C GLU A 32 -9.37 -13.14 -13.07
N ASN A 33 -8.56 -12.34 -13.75
CA ASN A 33 -9.03 -11.17 -14.47
C ASN A 33 -9.86 -11.55 -15.72
N ASN A 34 -10.39 -10.57 -16.45
CA ASN A 34 -11.19 -10.82 -17.65
C ASN A 34 -10.39 -11.46 -18.79
N GLU A 35 -9.07 -11.39 -18.73
CA GLU A 35 -8.17 -12.06 -19.67
C GLU A 35 -7.85 -13.52 -19.27
N GLY A 36 -8.47 -14.05 -18.19
CA GLY A 36 -8.28 -15.40 -17.67
C GLY A 36 -6.94 -15.61 -16.96
N LYS A 37 -6.32 -14.54 -16.46
CA LYS A 37 -5.04 -14.58 -15.74
C LYS A 37 -5.25 -14.18 -14.28
N LYS A 38 -4.50 -14.82 -13.36
CA LYS A 38 -4.48 -14.44 -11.93
C LYS A 38 -3.69 -13.16 -11.66
N ILE A 39 -2.98 -12.65 -12.66
CA ILE A 39 -2.08 -11.50 -12.58
C ILE A 39 -2.56 -10.43 -13.54
N THR A 40 -2.67 -9.20 -13.07
CA THR A 40 -2.97 -8.02 -13.88
C THR A 40 -1.76 -7.09 -13.87
N PRO A 41 -1.09 -6.84 -15.01
CA PRO A 41 0.00 -5.87 -15.07
C PRO A 41 -0.42 -4.51 -14.52
N SER A 42 0.35 -3.94 -13.61
CA SER A 42 0.11 -2.61 -13.02
C SER A 42 0.55 -1.50 -13.98
N ILE A 43 0.08 -1.59 -15.20
CA ILE A 43 0.42 -0.71 -16.32
C ILE A 43 -0.84 -0.03 -16.82
N ILE A 44 -0.75 1.28 -17.06
CA ILE A 44 -1.84 2.11 -17.54
C ILE A 44 -1.42 2.79 -18.84
N TYR A 45 -2.22 2.66 -19.89
CA TYR A 45 -2.08 3.39 -21.13
C TYR A 45 -3.22 4.39 -21.29
N PHE A 46 -2.89 5.66 -21.43
CA PHE A 46 -3.85 6.72 -21.68
C PHE A 46 -4.02 6.91 -23.20
N LYS A 47 -5.15 6.50 -23.75
CA LYS A 47 -5.49 6.77 -25.16
C LYS A 47 -5.63 8.27 -25.39
N ASN A 48 -6.21 8.98 -24.43
CA ASN A 48 -6.39 10.43 -24.40
C ASN A 48 -6.59 10.89 -22.93
N GLU A 49 -6.93 12.15 -22.74
CA GLU A 49 -7.14 12.75 -21.41
C GLU A 49 -8.34 12.18 -20.63
N GLY A 50 -9.28 11.52 -21.29
CA GLY A 50 -10.51 10.97 -20.70
C GLY A 50 -10.60 9.45 -20.71
N GLU A 51 -9.75 8.77 -21.46
CA GLU A 51 -9.82 7.32 -21.63
C GLU A 51 -8.46 6.65 -21.37
N ALA A 52 -8.47 5.67 -20.47
CA ALA A 52 -7.32 4.87 -20.14
C ALA A 52 -7.67 3.38 -20.13
N VAL A 53 -6.70 2.53 -20.40
CA VAL A 53 -6.79 1.08 -20.27
C VAL A 53 -5.70 0.58 -19.33
N VAL A 54 -5.98 -0.54 -18.65
CA VAL A 54 -5.09 -1.12 -17.63
C VAL A 54 -4.80 -2.57 -17.97
N GLY A 55 -3.65 -3.07 -17.56
CA GLY A 55 -3.29 -4.48 -17.66
C GLY A 55 -2.60 -4.85 -18.99
N GLU A 56 -2.87 -6.03 -19.50
CA GLU A 56 -2.21 -6.59 -20.69
C GLU A 56 -2.30 -5.69 -21.92
N LEU A 57 -3.46 -5.08 -22.16
CA LEU A 57 -3.62 -4.17 -23.30
C LEU A 57 -2.77 -2.91 -23.13
N ALA A 58 -2.64 -2.39 -21.92
CA ALA A 58 -1.73 -1.28 -21.63
C ALA A 58 -0.27 -1.69 -21.82
N LYS A 59 0.12 -2.88 -21.38
CA LYS A 59 1.48 -3.43 -21.56
C LYS A 59 1.85 -3.50 -23.04
N ARG A 60 0.97 -4.01 -23.90
CA ARG A 60 1.19 -4.07 -25.35
C ARG A 60 1.31 -2.69 -25.99
N ASN A 61 0.54 -1.70 -25.50
CA ASN A 61 0.59 -0.33 -26.02
C ASN A 61 1.83 0.45 -25.53
N MET A 62 2.52 0.00 -24.47
CA MET A 62 3.70 0.66 -23.95
C MET A 62 4.84 0.76 -24.98
N ILE A 63 4.96 -0.23 -25.87
CA ILE A 63 5.96 -0.21 -26.95
C ILE A 63 5.66 0.88 -27.97
N VAL A 64 4.39 1.04 -28.34
CA VAL A 64 3.96 1.96 -29.39
C VAL A 64 3.80 3.39 -28.86
N TYR A 65 3.32 3.52 -27.62
CA TYR A 65 2.98 4.80 -26.99
C TYR A 65 3.60 4.93 -25.58
N PRO A 66 4.96 4.86 -25.46
CA PRO A 66 5.62 4.88 -24.16
C PRO A 66 5.39 6.18 -23.38
N GLU A 67 5.23 7.32 -24.10
CA GLU A 67 4.95 8.61 -23.48
C GLU A 67 3.57 8.68 -22.82
N ASN A 68 2.61 7.93 -23.32
CA ASN A 68 1.24 7.87 -22.80
C ASN A 68 1.01 6.70 -21.86
N THR A 69 2.07 5.95 -21.51
CA THR A 69 1.98 4.79 -20.65
C THR A 69 2.67 5.05 -19.31
N VAL A 70 2.13 4.46 -18.26
CA VAL A 70 2.68 4.51 -16.90
C VAL A 70 2.82 3.08 -16.38
N ALA A 71 4.01 2.73 -15.95
CA ALA A 71 4.32 1.51 -15.21
C ALA A 71 4.84 1.86 -13.81
N SER A 72 4.85 0.88 -12.90
CA SER A 72 5.44 0.99 -11.55
C SER A 72 4.92 2.17 -10.72
N ILE A 73 3.66 2.57 -10.91
CA ILE A 73 3.07 3.74 -10.22
C ILE A 73 3.11 3.61 -8.69
N LYS A 74 3.14 2.40 -8.15
CA LYS A 74 3.26 2.15 -6.72
C LYS A 74 4.49 2.80 -6.10
N ARG A 75 5.61 2.93 -6.85
CA ARG A 75 6.84 3.63 -6.40
C ARG A 75 6.66 5.14 -6.23
N GLU A 76 5.62 5.69 -6.85
CA GLU A 76 5.32 7.13 -6.82
C GLU A 76 4.23 7.50 -5.80
N MET A 77 3.63 6.51 -5.12
CA MET A 77 2.64 6.76 -4.09
C MET A 77 3.25 7.58 -2.94
N GLY A 78 2.52 8.61 -2.51
CA GLY A 78 3.00 9.54 -1.50
C GLY A 78 4.01 10.60 -1.99
N THR A 79 4.32 10.66 -3.29
CA THR A 79 5.23 11.67 -3.89
C THR A 79 4.47 12.76 -4.64
N ASP A 80 5.17 13.83 -5.05
CA ASP A 80 4.62 14.90 -5.89
C ASP A 80 4.62 14.58 -7.39
N PHE A 81 4.83 13.32 -7.75
CA PHE A 81 4.79 12.87 -9.13
C PHE A 81 3.48 13.25 -9.82
N LYS A 82 3.56 13.67 -11.08
CA LYS A 82 2.39 13.94 -11.92
C LYS A 82 2.67 13.53 -13.35
N LYS A 83 1.94 12.56 -13.85
CA LYS A 83 1.98 12.19 -15.28
C LYS A 83 1.23 13.21 -16.11
N LYS A 84 1.90 13.83 -17.06
CA LYS A 84 1.27 14.74 -18.02
C LYS A 84 0.78 13.95 -19.23
N ILE A 85 -0.52 14.07 -19.54
CA ILE A 85 -1.16 13.55 -20.75
C ILE A 85 -1.97 14.69 -21.36
N GLY A 86 -1.60 15.13 -22.55
CA GLY A 86 -2.19 16.31 -23.15
C GLY A 86 -2.03 17.55 -22.27
N ARG A 87 -3.15 18.16 -21.87
CA ARG A 87 -3.19 19.33 -20.99
C ARG A 87 -3.34 18.96 -19.51
N HIS A 88 -3.63 17.71 -19.17
CA HIS A 88 -3.89 17.25 -17.81
C HIS A 88 -2.64 16.69 -17.16
N LYS A 89 -2.56 16.86 -15.83
CA LYS A 89 -1.56 16.26 -14.95
C LYS A 89 -2.27 15.32 -13.98
N PHE A 90 -1.97 14.04 -14.05
CA PHE A 90 -2.59 12.99 -13.24
C PHE A 90 -1.69 12.65 -12.05
N PRO A 91 -2.20 12.74 -10.80
CA PRO A 91 -1.46 12.34 -9.62
C PRO A 91 -1.39 10.81 -9.48
N PRO A 92 -0.46 10.27 -8.66
CA PRO A 92 -0.31 8.82 -8.44
C PRO A 92 -1.61 8.16 -7.98
N GLU A 93 -2.36 8.83 -7.10
CA GLU A 93 -3.62 8.33 -6.53
C GLU A 93 -4.66 8.05 -7.61
N TYR A 94 -4.81 8.96 -8.60
CA TYR A 94 -5.73 8.74 -9.71
C TYR A 94 -5.26 7.59 -10.62
N ILE A 95 -3.96 7.52 -10.88
CA ILE A 95 -3.39 6.47 -11.73
C ILE A 95 -3.54 5.10 -11.04
N GLY A 96 -3.29 5.03 -9.73
CA GLY A 96 -3.56 3.83 -8.92
C GLY A 96 -5.03 3.45 -8.88
N ALA A 97 -5.93 4.44 -8.81
CA ALA A 97 -7.37 4.21 -8.83
C ALA A 97 -7.85 3.49 -10.11
N LEU A 98 -7.20 3.73 -11.25
CA LEU A 98 -7.49 3.00 -12.49
C LEU A 98 -7.21 1.50 -12.34
N ILE A 99 -6.15 1.12 -11.63
CA ILE A 99 -5.81 -0.29 -11.35
C ILE A 99 -6.85 -0.89 -10.40
N PHE A 100 -7.15 -0.23 -9.28
CA PHE A 100 -8.16 -0.69 -8.33
C PHE A 100 -9.53 -0.90 -9.00
N LYS A 101 -9.93 0.06 -9.83
CA LYS A 101 -11.18 -0.04 -10.61
C LYS A 101 -11.17 -1.26 -11.53
N LYS A 102 -10.07 -1.49 -12.28
CA LYS A 102 -9.93 -2.66 -13.16
C LYS A 102 -10.09 -3.95 -12.38
N LEU A 103 -9.41 -4.10 -11.23
CA LEU A 103 -9.51 -5.30 -10.39
C LEU A 103 -10.93 -5.53 -9.87
N ALA A 104 -11.60 -4.48 -9.38
CA ALA A 104 -12.97 -4.58 -8.88
C ALA A 104 -13.97 -4.91 -10.01
N ASP A 105 -13.81 -4.32 -11.18
CA ASP A 105 -14.65 -4.60 -12.35
C ASP A 105 -14.45 -6.05 -12.84
N ASP A 106 -13.21 -6.53 -12.89
CA ASP A 106 -12.90 -7.91 -13.29
C ASP A 106 -13.48 -8.91 -12.27
N ALA A 107 -13.33 -8.66 -10.97
CA ALA A 107 -13.93 -9.48 -9.94
C ALA A 107 -15.45 -9.51 -10.05
N LYS A 108 -16.07 -8.35 -10.30
CA LYS A 108 -17.53 -8.24 -10.53
C LYS A 108 -17.99 -9.11 -11.68
N ILE A 109 -17.30 -9.03 -12.83
CA ILE A 109 -17.66 -9.81 -14.03
C ILE A 109 -17.45 -11.31 -13.79
N ARG A 110 -16.31 -11.69 -13.17
CA ARG A 110 -15.93 -13.09 -12.96
C ARG A 110 -16.83 -13.81 -11.97
N LEU A 111 -17.28 -13.12 -10.93
CA LEU A 111 -18.05 -13.71 -9.82
C LEU A 111 -19.53 -13.30 -9.84
N ASP A 112 -19.95 -12.50 -10.82
CA ASP A 112 -21.30 -11.89 -10.90
C ASP A 112 -21.71 -11.23 -9.57
N LYS A 113 -20.75 -10.49 -8.97
CA LYS A 113 -20.91 -9.91 -7.63
C LYS A 113 -20.12 -8.62 -7.49
N LYS A 114 -20.77 -7.57 -6.98
CA LYS A 114 -20.11 -6.31 -6.68
C LYS A 114 -19.35 -6.39 -5.35
N PHE A 115 -18.12 -5.91 -5.37
CA PHE A 115 -17.27 -5.74 -4.20
C PHE A 115 -17.06 -4.25 -3.96
N ASN A 116 -17.42 -3.78 -2.78
CA ASN A 116 -17.21 -2.39 -2.36
C ASN A 116 -16.13 -2.30 -1.29
N ASP A 117 -15.98 -3.36 -0.49
CA ASP A 117 -15.03 -3.42 0.62
C ASP A 117 -13.78 -4.22 0.21
N ILE A 118 -12.61 -3.73 0.64
CA ILE A 118 -11.34 -4.39 0.34
C ILE A 118 -10.44 -4.47 1.58
N VAL A 119 -9.59 -5.48 1.59
CA VAL A 119 -8.34 -5.51 2.35
C VAL A 119 -7.20 -5.38 1.34
N VAL A 120 -6.34 -4.40 1.48
CA VAL A 120 -5.25 -4.13 0.54
C VAL A 120 -3.89 -4.30 1.22
N SER A 121 -2.96 -4.96 0.51
CA SER A 121 -1.59 -5.09 0.98
C SER A 121 -0.75 -3.87 0.64
N VAL A 122 0.21 -3.57 1.52
CA VAL A 122 1.20 -2.51 1.36
C VAL A 122 2.57 -3.00 1.84
N PRO A 123 3.69 -2.50 1.30
CA PRO A 123 5.01 -2.79 1.83
C PRO A 123 5.09 -2.45 3.32
N ALA A 124 5.81 -3.27 4.08
CA ALA A 124 5.92 -3.10 5.54
C ALA A 124 6.59 -1.77 5.92
N ASN A 125 7.55 -1.33 5.10
CA ASN A 125 8.33 -0.12 5.31
C ASN A 125 7.70 1.17 4.74
N TYR A 126 6.44 1.12 4.24
CA TYR A 126 5.76 2.33 3.75
C TYR A 126 5.48 3.32 4.87
N SER A 127 5.78 4.59 4.61
CA SER A 127 5.38 5.70 5.47
C SER A 127 3.86 5.86 5.48
N ASP A 128 3.34 6.57 6.47
CA ASP A 128 1.91 6.83 6.59
C ASP A 128 1.35 7.60 5.39
N ASN A 129 2.14 8.52 4.80
CA ASN A 129 1.74 9.23 3.58
C ASN A 129 1.64 8.31 2.36
N GLN A 130 2.54 7.34 2.23
CA GLN A 130 2.46 6.34 1.17
C GLN A 130 1.22 5.44 1.35
N ARG A 131 0.95 5.02 2.59
CA ARG A 131 -0.26 4.25 2.95
C ARG A 131 -1.53 5.04 2.65
N GLN A 132 -1.56 6.33 3.04
CA GLN A 132 -2.69 7.20 2.76
C GLN A 132 -2.93 7.40 1.26
N SER A 133 -1.86 7.51 0.47
CA SER A 133 -1.95 7.62 -1.00
C SER A 133 -2.58 6.37 -1.63
N ILE A 134 -2.27 5.16 -1.12
CA ILE A 134 -2.93 3.91 -1.52
C ILE A 134 -4.42 3.92 -1.14
N LYS A 135 -4.75 4.36 0.08
CA LYS A 135 -6.13 4.50 0.54
C LYS A 135 -6.91 5.47 -0.34
N ASP A 136 -6.32 6.62 -0.63
CA ASP A 136 -6.92 7.63 -1.52
C ASP A 136 -7.18 7.07 -2.93
N ALA A 137 -6.26 6.28 -3.47
CA ALA A 137 -6.43 5.63 -4.76
C ALA A 137 -7.60 4.64 -4.76
N ALA A 138 -7.73 3.83 -3.71
CA ALA A 138 -8.86 2.91 -3.54
C ALA A 138 -10.20 3.66 -3.39
N GLU A 139 -10.23 4.73 -2.59
CA GLU A 139 -11.41 5.59 -2.41
C GLU A 139 -11.84 6.26 -3.72
N ILE A 140 -10.88 6.78 -4.52
CA ILE A 140 -11.16 7.33 -5.86
C ILE A 140 -11.75 6.25 -6.79
N ALA A 141 -11.35 4.99 -6.62
CA ALA A 141 -11.93 3.85 -7.34
C ALA A 141 -13.31 3.41 -6.80
N GLY A 142 -13.84 4.09 -5.78
CA GLY A 142 -15.12 3.76 -5.16
C GLY A 142 -15.08 2.54 -4.24
N LEU A 143 -13.89 2.20 -3.72
CA LEU A 143 -13.67 1.06 -2.83
C LEU A 143 -13.42 1.57 -1.41
N ASN A 144 -14.03 0.89 -0.44
CA ASN A 144 -13.82 1.14 0.97
C ASN A 144 -12.71 0.23 1.50
N VAL A 145 -11.64 0.81 2.02
CA VAL A 145 -10.53 0.07 2.61
C VAL A 145 -10.87 -0.25 4.06
N LEU A 146 -11.21 -1.52 4.34
CA LEU A 146 -11.47 -2.00 5.70
C LEU A 146 -10.18 -2.15 6.50
N ARG A 147 -9.11 -2.59 5.82
CA ARG A 147 -7.79 -2.77 6.41
C ARG A 147 -6.70 -2.62 5.37
N MET A 148 -5.59 -2.03 5.75
CA MET A 148 -4.30 -2.21 5.10
C MET A 148 -3.49 -3.24 5.88
N ILE A 149 -2.86 -4.19 5.19
CA ILE A 149 -2.03 -5.23 5.79
C ILE A 149 -0.64 -5.18 5.17
N ASN A 150 0.39 -5.38 5.97
CA ASN A 150 1.75 -5.48 5.43
C ASN A 150 1.91 -6.72 4.54
N GLU A 151 2.56 -6.59 3.38
CA GLU A 151 2.77 -7.68 2.41
C GLU A 151 3.37 -8.93 3.05
N PRO A 152 4.44 -8.85 3.86
CA PRO A 152 4.99 -10.04 4.51
C PRO A 152 4.03 -10.65 5.55
N THR A 153 3.24 -9.84 6.26
CA THR A 153 2.22 -10.33 7.18
C THR A 153 1.10 -11.07 6.44
N ALA A 154 0.66 -10.53 5.29
CA ALA A 154 -0.31 -11.21 4.44
C ALA A 154 0.24 -12.55 3.94
N ALA A 155 1.49 -12.59 3.47
CA ALA A 155 2.11 -13.83 3.02
C ALA A 155 2.23 -14.88 4.14
N ALA A 156 2.59 -14.45 5.36
CA ALA A 156 2.64 -15.32 6.53
C ALA A 156 1.25 -15.88 6.89
N LEU A 157 0.18 -15.08 6.77
CA LEU A 157 -1.20 -15.55 6.96
C LEU A 157 -1.57 -16.64 5.96
N ALA A 158 -1.24 -16.45 4.68
CA ALA A 158 -1.51 -17.46 3.65
C ALA A 158 -0.74 -18.76 3.91
N TYR A 159 0.46 -18.66 4.47
CA TYR A 159 1.28 -19.82 4.84
C TYR A 159 0.78 -20.47 6.14
N GLY A 160 0.59 -19.70 7.19
CA GLY A 160 0.44 -20.18 8.56
C GLY A 160 -0.97 -20.47 9.02
N ILE A 161 -2.01 -20.26 8.19
CA ILE A 161 -3.42 -20.47 8.59
C ILE A 161 -3.73 -21.91 9.07
N ARG A 162 -2.85 -22.86 8.72
CA ARG A 162 -3.00 -24.28 9.08
C ARG A 162 -1.89 -24.80 10.00
N GLU A 163 -1.03 -23.92 10.51
CA GLU A 163 0.09 -24.31 11.38
C GLU A 163 -0.31 -24.24 12.85
N ASP A 164 -0.11 -25.36 13.58
CA ASP A 164 -0.47 -25.52 15.00
C ASP A 164 0.75 -25.38 15.95
N ARG A 165 1.92 -24.98 15.45
CA ARG A 165 3.16 -24.93 16.22
C ARG A 165 3.72 -23.52 16.30
N ASP A 166 4.32 -23.20 17.45
CA ASP A 166 5.09 -21.95 17.60
C ASP A 166 6.30 -21.96 16.70
N ARG A 167 6.44 -20.92 15.88
CA ARG A 167 7.54 -20.78 14.92
C ARG A 167 7.96 -19.34 14.76
N LYS A 168 9.28 -19.14 14.56
CA LYS A 168 9.84 -17.90 14.03
C LYS A 168 9.95 -18.01 12.51
N VAL A 169 9.12 -17.25 11.83
CA VAL A 169 9.03 -17.25 10.36
C VAL A 169 9.67 -15.99 9.83
N LEU A 170 10.66 -16.13 8.96
CA LEU A 170 11.20 -15.00 8.20
C LEU A 170 10.55 -14.97 6.82
N VAL A 171 9.88 -13.88 6.51
CA VAL A 171 9.33 -13.61 5.18
C VAL A 171 10.34 -12.76 4.43
N TYR A 172 10.86 -13.29 3.34
CA TYR A 172 11.77 -12.64 2.40
C TYR A 172 10.96 -12.26 1.16
N ASP A 173 10.48 -11.01 1.11
CA ASP A 173 9.68 -10.51 0.01
C ASP A 173 10.54 -9.69 -0.95
N PHE A 174 10.83 -10.29 -2.11
CA PHE A 174 11.58 -9.65 -3.18
C PHE A 174 10.66 -9.47 -4.39
N GLY A 175 9.99 -8.34 -4.39
CA GLY A 175 9.00 -7.96 -5.40
C GLY A 175 9.62 -7.33 -6.65
N GLY A 176 8.78 -6.67 -7.44
CA GLY A 176 9.22 -5.94 -8.63
C GLY A 176 9.89 -4.60 -8.30
N GLY A 177 9.48 -3.95 -7.21
CA GLY A 177 9.89 -2.58 -6.87
C GLY A 177 10.61 -2.41 -5.55
N THR A 178 10.31 -3.26 -4.57
CA THR A 178 10.82 -3.20 -3.20
C THR A 178 11.37 -4.55 -2.77
N PHE A 179 12.24 -4.50 -1.79
CA PHE A 179 12.66 -5.62 -0.99
C PHE A 179 12.23 -5.39 0.45
N ASP A 180 11.47 -6.31 1.02
CA ASP A 180 11.01 -6.29 2.39
C ASP A 180 11.37 -7.61 3.08
N VAL A 181 11.77 -7.53 4.34
CA VAL A 181 11.98 -8.69 5.20
C VAL A 181 11.26 -8.47 6.51
N SER A 182 10.50 -9.46 6.96
CA SER A 182 9.83 -9.41 8.26
C SER A 182 10.04 -10.71 9.00
N ILE A 183 10.19 -10.61 10.30
CA ILE A 183 10.26 -11.74 11.23
C ILE A 183 8.97 -11.76 12.02
N LEU A 184 8.31 -12.90 12.03
CA LEU A 184 7.04 -13.09 12.72
C LEU A 184 7.13 -14.28 13.68
N SER A 185 6.50 -14.12 14.84
CA SER A 185 6.13 -15.22 15.71
C SER A 185 4.75 -15.73 15.28
N VAL A 186 4.68 -16.96 14.84
CA VAL A 186 3.43 -17.61 14.41
C VAL A 186 3.08 -18.73 15.38
N SER A 187 1.87 -18.71 15.93
CA SER A 187 1.40 -19.69 16.89
C SER A 187 -0.12 -19.83 16.81
N SER A 188 -0.63 -21.02 16.50
CA SER A 188 -2.06 -21.39 16.60
C SER A 188 -3.08 -20.29 16.25
N GLY A 189 -2.85 -19.57 15.14
CA GLY A 189 -3.71 -18.45 14.70
C GLY A 189 -3.24 -17.06 15.14
N PHE A 190 -2.21 -16.95 15.95
CA PHE A 190 -1.57 -15.68 16.30
C PHE A 190 -0.42 -15.40 15.34
N PHE A 191 -0.43 -14.21 14.76
CA PHE A 191 0.59 -13.70 13.85
C PHE A 191 1.13 -12.38 14.40
N ASP A 192 2.27 -12.44 15.05
CA ASP A 192 2.88 -11.32 15.75
C ASP A 192 4.15 -10.90 15.02
N VAL A 193 4.16 -9.71 14.45
CA VAL A 193 5.35 -9.15 13.79
C VAL A 193 6.34 -8.74 14.88
N ASP A 194 7.53 -9.35 14.87
CA ASP A 194 8.60 -9.03 15.79
C ASP A 194 9.46 -7.88 15.27
N ALA A 195 9.81 -7.92 13.97
CA ALA A 195 10.56 -6.85 13.31
C ALA A 195 10.30 -6.84 11.81
N SER A 196 10.50 -5.67 11.20
CA SER A 196 10.45 -5.48 9.75
C SER A 196 11.50 -4.48 9.30
N ALA A 197 12.17 -4.77 8.17
CA ALA A 197 13.10 -3.89 7.51
C ALA A 197 12.99 -4.05 6.00
N GLY A 198 13.55 -3.11 5.21
CA GLY A 198 13.45 -3.22 3.76
C GLY A 198 14.20 -2.13 3.01
N GLU A 199 14.11 -2.19 1.70
CA GLU A 199 14.69 -1.23 0.78
C GLU A 199 13.68 -0.82 -0.31
N HIS A 200 13.35 0.47 -0.39
CA HIS A 200 12.28 1.00 -1.25
C HIS A 200 12.58 0.96 -2.75
N ARG A 201 13.86 0.86 -3.13
CA ARG A 201 14.30 0.84 -4.53
C ARG A 201 15.26 -0.33 -4.76
N LEU A 202 14.71 -1.54 -4.58
CA LEU A 202 15.42 -2.78 -4.84
C LEU A 202 14.38 -3.83 -5.25
N GLY A 203 14.41 -4.26 -6.53
CA GLY A 203 13.41 -5.19 -7.04
C GLY A 203 13.71 -5.71 -8.44
N GLY A 204 12.76 -6.43 -9.00
CA GLY A 204 12.82 -6.97 -10.35
C GLY A 204 13.03 -5.92 -11.43
N ASP A 205 12.48 -4.71 -11.24
CA ASP A 205 12.66 -3.59 -12.16
C ASP A 205 14.13 -3.14 -12.24
N ASP A 206 14.87 -3.23 -11.12
CA ASP A 206 16.31 -2.88 -11.08
C ASP A 206 17.14 -3.95 -11.78
N ILE A 207 16.73 -5.23 -11.69
CA ILE A 207 17.31 -6.32 -12.45
C ILE A 207 17.07 -6.13 -13.95
N ASP A 208 15.84 -5.79 -14.34
CA ASP A 208 15.50 -5.50 -15.74
C ASP A 208 16.34 -4.34 -16.27
N ALA A 209 16.57 -3.31 -15.48
CA ALA A 209 17.44 -2.19 -15.86
C ALA A 209 18.90 -2.63 -16.14
N ARG A 210 19.44 -3.59 -15.38
CA ARG A 210 20.79 -4.17 -15.65
C ARG A 210 20.82 -4.90 -16.99
N ILE A 211 19.76 -5.66 -17.30
CA ILE A 211 19.66 -6.36 -18.59
C ILE A 211 19.52 -5.36 -19.74
N VAL A 212 18.68 -4.31 -19.57
CA VAL A 212 18.53 -3.22 -20.54
C VAL A 212 19.87 -2.54 -20.82
N GLU A 213 20.65 -2.24 -19.78
CA GLU A 213 21.98 -1.64 -19.93
C GLU A 213 22.93 -2.57 -20.72
N TYR A 214 22.96 -3.83 -20.37
CA TYR A 214 23.76 -4.85 -21.06
C TYR A 214 23.38 -4.95 -22.54
N LEU A 215 22.09 -5.10 -22.85
CA LEU A 215 21.60 -5.20 -24.23
C LEU A 215 21.84 -3.92 -25.03
N SER A 216 21.65 -2.74 -24.41
CA SER A 216 21.90 -1.45 -25.04
C SER A 216 23.38 -1.29 -25.42
N LYS A 217 24.29 -1.70 -24.54
CA LYS A 217 25.74 -1.69 -24.81
C LYS A 217 26.09 -2.62 -25.95
N LYS A 218 25.57 -3.82 -25.94
CA LYS A 218 25.78 -4.83 -27.00
C LYS A 218 25.24 -4.36 -28.36
N ALA A 219 24.05 -3.79 -28.40
CA ALA A 219 23.48 -3.23 -29.63
C ALA A 219 24.30 -2.06 -30.18
N TYR A 220 24.84 -1.21 -29.30
CA TYR A 220 25.72 -0.14 -29.71
C TYR A 220 27.05 -0.66 -30.28
N GLU A 221 27.70 -1.60 -29.61
CA GLU A 221 28.96 -2.22 -30.05
C GLU A 221 28.84 -2.91 -31.42
N GLN A 222 27.72 -3.63 -31.65
CA GLN A 222 27.54 -4.42 -32.87
C GLN A 222 26.93 -3.64 -34.03
N LEU A 223 26.06 -2.69 -33.78
CA LEU A 223 25.24 -2.02 -34.79
C LEU A 223 25.35 -0.49 -34.78
N GLY A 224 26.03 0.08 -33.79
CA GLY A 224 26.08 1.54 -33.59
C GLY A 224 24.75 2.18 -33.22
N ILE A 225 23.83 1.39 -32.64
CA ILE A 225 22.48 1.86 -32.26
C ILE A 225 22.46 2.17 -30.77
N ASP A 226 22.16 3.43 -30.42
CA ASP A 226 21.87 3.81 -29.03
C ASP A 226 20.36 3.67 -28.78
N VAL A 227 19.99 2.57 -28.14
CA VAL A 227 18.59 2.23 -27.79
C VAL A 227 17.89 3.32 -26.97
N ARG A 228 18.65 4.07 -26.16
CA ARG A 228 18.10 5.09 -25.24
C ARG A 228 17.61 6.35 -25.95
N LYS A 229 17.97 6.52 -27.22
CA LYS A 229 17.56 7.69 -28.04
C LYS A 229 16.18 7.49 -28.71
N ASP A 230 15.64 6.29 -28.66
CA ASP A 230 14.32 5.94 -29.21
C ASP A 230 13.47 5.32 -28.10
N LEU A 231 12.44 6.04 -27.68
CA LEU A 231 11.58 5.61 -26.57
C LEU A 231 10.80 4.32 -26.86
N ALA A 232 10.38 4.12 -28.11
CA ALA A 232 9.69 2.88 -28.50
C ALA A 232 10.65 1.69 -28.48
N LEU A 233 11.87 1.89 -28.98
CA LEU A 233 12.91 0.87 -28.93
C LEU A 233 13.32 0.55 -27.49
N LEU A 234 13.48 1.58 -26.65
CA LEU A 234 13.77 1.38 -25.23
C LEU A 234 12.66 0.61 -24.52
N ALA A 235 11.39 0.89 -24.83
CA ALA A 235 10.25 0.15 -24.28
C ALA A 235 10.29 -1.32 -24.74
N THR A 236 10.59 -1.57 -26.01
CA THR A 236 10.77 -2.95 -26.55
C THR A 236 11.89 -3.68 -25.83
N VAL A 237 13.05 -3.03 -25.63
CA VAL A 237 14.20 -3.65 -24.95
C VAL A 237 13.88 -3.94 -23.49
N ARG A 238 13.09 -3.08 -22.80
CA ARG A 238 12.64 -3.35 -21.44
C ARG A 238 11.74 -4.57 -21.36
N GLU A 239 10.76 -4.71 -22.26
CA GLU A 239 9.88 -5.89 -22.30
C GLU A 239 10.67 -7.17 -22.55
N ILE A 240 11.57 -7.17 -23.55
CA ILE A 240 12.44 -8.31 -23.84
C ILE A 240 13.36 -8.62 -22.64
N SER A 241 13.81 -7.63 -21.90
CA SER A 241 14.66 -7.81 -20.71
C SER A 241 13.88 -8.50 -19.59
N GLU A 242 12.63 -8.08 -19.32
CA GLU A 242 11.74 -8.75 -18.35
C GLU A 242 11.46 -10.20 -18.77
N GLU A 243 11.13 -10.45 -20.04
CA GLU A 243 10.91 -11.79 -20.56
C GLU A 243 12.16 -12.67 -20.44
N ALA A 244 13.33 -12.12 -20.73
CA ALA A 244 14.60 -12.83 -20.60
C ALA A 244 14.90 -13.18 -19.13
N LYS A 245 14.69 -12.25 -18.18
CA LYS A 245 14.81 -12.51 -16.75
C LYS A 245 13.92 -13.67 -16.32
N ILE A 246 12.65 -13.65 -16.73
CA ILE A 246 11.68 -14.70 -16.41
C ILE A 246 12.10 -16.04 -17.02
N ALA A 247 12.49 -16.08 -18.30
CA ALA A 247 12.93 -17.29 -18.97
C ALA A 247 14.17 -17.91 -18.32
N LEU A 248 15.13 -17.08 -17.87
CA LEU A 248 16.34 -17.52 -17.20
C LEU A 248 16.13 -18.07 -15.80
N SER A 249 14.94 -17.88 -15.21
CA SER A 249 14.58 -18.55 -13.94
C SER A 249 14.37 -20.05 -14.12
N SER A 250 13.99 -20.52 -15.31
CA SER A 250 13.78 -21.94 -15.63
C SER A 250 14.78 -22.52 -16.63
N SER A 251 15.45 -21.68 -17.44
CA SER A 251 16.37 -22.08 -18.49
C SER A 251 17.79 -21.56 -18.24
N GLU A 252 18.81 -22.28 -18.72
CA GLU A 252 20.23 -21.90 -18.61
C GLU A 252 20.61 -20.76 -19.58
N SER A 253 19.84 -20.58 -20.65
CA SER A 253 20.05 -19.52 -21.64
C SER A 253 18.76 -19.18 -22.35
N THR A 254 18.67 -17.95 -22.88
CA THR A 254 17.57 -17.51 -23.73
C THR A 254 18.09 -16.71 -24.91
N MET A 255 17.38 -16.82 -26.04
CA MET A 255 17.71 -16.03 -27.23
C MET A 255 17.00 -14.68 -27.14
N ILE A 256 17.76 -13.61 -27.29
CA ILE A 256 17.27 -12.24 -27.38
C ILE A 256 17.20 -11.86 -28.84
N ASN A 257 16.04 -11.39 -29.28
CA ASN A 257 15.83 -10.86 -30.63
C ASN A 257 15.18 -9.48 -30.52
N ILE A 258 15.92 -8.43 -30.85
CA ILE A 258 15.42 -7.06 -30.87
C ILE A 258 15.20 -6.65 -32.32
N PRO A 259 13.94 -6.45 -32.75
CA PRO A 259 13.63 -5.96 -34.10
C PRO A 259 13.97 -4.49 -34.20
N PHE A 260 14.82 -4.10 -35.16
CA PHE A 260 15.06 -2.70 -35.47
C PHE A 260 14.24 -2.25 -36.67
N ALA A 261 13.71 -1.00 -36.62
CA ALA A 261 12.91 -0.48 -37.70
C ALA A 261 13.68 -0.30 -39.02
N ALA A 262 13.01 -0.65 -40.08
CA ALA A 262 13.10 -0.28 -41.51
C ALA A 262 14.43 -0.37 -42.28
N SER A 263 15.62 -0.40 -41.71
CA SER A 263 16.86 -0.40 -42.51
C SER A 263 18.06 -1.14 -41.91
N LYS A 264 17.92 -1.80 -40.75
CA LYS A 264 19.03 -2.49 -40.10
C LYS A 264 18.64 -3.93 -39.75
N ALA A 265 19.63 -4.83 -39.79
CA ALA A 265 19.43 -6.21 -39.39
C ALA A 265 18.96 -6.31 -37.93
N PRO A 266 18.10 -7.28 -37.58
CA PRO A 266 17.71 -7.50 -36.20
C PRO A 266 18.94 -7.79 -35.33
N PHE A 267 18.94 -7.29 -34.10
CA PHE A 267 19.98 -7.63 -33.13
C PHE A 267 19.62 -8.96 -32.48
N ASN A 268 20.50 -9.92 -32.61
CA ASN A 268 20.35 -11.23 -31.99
C ASN A 268 21.53 -11.52 -31.08
N THR A 269 21.24 -11.96 -29.86
CA THR A 269 22.26 -12.41 -28.91
C THR A 269 21.69 -13.48 -28.01
N ILE A 270 22.56 -14.25 -27.35
CA ILE A 270 22.18 -15.19 -26.30
C ILE A 270 22.55 -14.57 -24.97
N LEU A 271 21.61 -14.60 -24.04
CA LEU A 271 21.83 -14.27 -22.63
C LEU A 271 21.78 -15.56 -21.81
N THR A 272 22.80 -15.81 -21.00
CA THR A 272 22.87 -16.96 -20.13
C THR A 272 22.53 -16.61 -18.69
N ARG A 273 22.05 -17.61 -17.90
CA ARG A 273 21.80 -17.45 -16.47
C ARG A 273 23.07 -17.02 -15.72
N MET A 274 24.23 -17.58 -16.08
CA MET A 274 25.51 -17.18 -15.49
C MET A 274 25.82 -15.72 -15.71
N GLN A 275 25.54 -15.18 -16.91
CA GLN A 275 25.72 -13.75 -17.18
C GLN A 275 24.73 -12.91 -16.37
N LEU A 276 23.47 -13.33 -16.28
CA LEU A 276 22.48 -12.65 -15.45
C LEU A 276 22.91 -12.65 -13.98
N ASN A 277 23.31 -13.78 -13.42
CA ASN A 277 23.78 -13.89 -12.04
C ASN A 277 24.93 -12.91 -11.76
N GLY A 278 25.91 -12.80 -12.69
CA GLY A 278 27.00 -11.85 -12.57
C GLY A 278 26.58 -10.38 -12.60
N MET A 279 25.46 -10.04 -13.30
CA MET A 279 24.94 -8.67 -13.36
C MET A 279 24.14 -8.26 -12.12
N ILE A 280 23.60 -9.23 -11.38
CA ILE A 280 22.64 -8.96 -10.29
C ILE A 280 23.16 -9.33 -8.90
N LEU A 281 24.37 -9.86 -8.81
CA LEU A 281 24.94 -10.31 -7.53
C LEU A 281 24.95 -9.19 -6.48
N ASP A 282 25.35 -7.99 -6.87
CA ASP A 282 25.36 -6.81 -6.00
C ASP A 282 23.96 -6.43 -5.52
N LEU A 283 22.94 -6.60 -6.37
CA LEU A 283 21.55 -6.33 -5.98
C LEU A 283 21.04 -7.36 -4.97
N ILE A 284 21.43 -8.64 -5.14
CA ILE A 284 21.08 -9.70 -4.18
C ILE A 284 21.80 -9.45 -2.85
N GLU A 285 23.08 -9.11 -2.87
CA GLU A 285 23.86 -8.82 -1.66
C GLU A 285 23.33 -7.63 -0.85
N ARG A 286 22.73 -6.64 -1.52
CA ARG A 286 22.07 -5.52 -0.84
C ARG A 286 20.96 -5.96 0.09
N THR A 287 20.29 -7.10 -0.17
CA THR A 287 19.23 -7.62 0.70
C THR A 287 19.77 -8.07 2.07
N LYS A 288 21.08 -8.32 2.18
CA LYS A 288 21.71 -8.75 3.42
C LYS A 288 21.56 -7.72 4.55
N LYS A 289 21.77 -6.44 4.24
CA LYS A 289 21.67 -5.38 5.25
C LYS A 289 20.28 -5.29 5.91
N PRO A 290 19.15 -5.26 5.16
CA PRO A 290 17.82 -5.35 5.79
C PRO A 290 17.59 -6.64 6.57
N ILE A 291 18.14 -7.79 6.13
CA ILE A 291 18.01 -9.05 6.88
C ILE A 291 18.70 -8.93 8.25
N GLU A 292 19.94 -8.46 8.27
CA GLU A 292 20.70 -8.26 9.50
C GLU A 292 19.99 -7.26 10.42
N GLN A 293 19.45 -6.18 9.86
CA GLN A 293 18.68 -5.21 10.60
C GLN A 293 17.42 -5.81 11.24
N ALA A 294 16.66 -6.63 10.52
CA ALA A 294 15.47 -7.27 11.07
C ALA A 294 15.81 -8.29 12.17
N LEU A 295 16.91 -9.03 12.03
CA LEU A 295 17.40 -9.95 13.05
C LEU A 295 17.83 -9.21 14.32
N ASP A 296 18.59 -8.12 14.18
CA ASP A 296 19.03 -7.28 15.30
C ASP A 296 17.82 -6.65 16.02
N ASP A 297 16.86 -6.10 15.27
CA ASP A 297 15.65 -5.49 15.83
C ASP A 297 14.77 -6.51 16.58
N ALA A 298 14.72 -7.76 16.08
CA ALA A 298 14.02 -8.86 16.73
C ALA A 298 14.85 -9.49 17.88
N SER A 299 16.12 -9.07 18.07
CA SER A 299 17.07 -9.68 19.01
C SER A 299 17.23 -11.19 18.80
N LEU A 300 17.31 -11.64 17.53
CA LEU A 300 17.44 -13.04 17.12
C LEU A 300 18.73 -13.29 16.35
N ASP A 301 19.31 -14.47 16.57
CA ASP A 301 20.32 -15.01 15.66
C ASP A 301 19.63 -15.68 14.46
N LYS A 302 20.29 -15.66 13.30
CA LYS A 302 19.74 -16.27 12.07
C LYS A 302 19.41 -17.76 12.21
N ASN A 303 20.04 -18.47 13.15
CA ASN A 303 19.80 -19.89 13.42
C ASN A 303 18.49 -20.11 14.21
N GLU A 304 17.95 -19.08 14.85
CA GLU A 304 16.69 -19.11 15.60
C GLU A 304 15.47 -18.95 14.69
N ILE A 305 15.66 -18.63 13.41
CA ILE A 305 14.58 -18.63 12.41
C ILE A 305 14.23 -20.09 12.09
N ASP A 306 13.00 -20.49 12.30
CA ASP A 306 12.52 -21.84 12.02
C ASP A 306 12.26 -22.03 10.52
N ASP A 307 11.48 -21.13 9.92
CA ASP A 307 11.04 -21.20 8.53
C ASP A 307 11.40 -19.92 7.77
N ILE A 308 11.77 -20.08 6.51
CA ILE A 308 12.00 -18.97 5.58
C ILE A 308 10.99 -19.07 4.46
N LEU A 309 10.16 -18.05 4.31
CA LEU A 309 9.15 -17.98 3.27
C LEU A 309 9.60 -16.99 2.19
N LEU A 310 9.73 -17.47 0.96
CA LEU A 310 10.04 -16.63 -0.20
C LEU A 310 8.74 -16.08 -0.81
N VAL A 311 8.69 -14.78 -1.02
CA VAL A 311 7.56 -14.04 -1.57
C VAL A 311 8.04 -13.08 -2.66
N GLY A 312 7.16 -12.73 -3.59
CA GLY A 312 7.50 -11.88 -4.72
C GLY A 312 8.19 -12.59 -5.87
N GLY A 313 7.92 -12.12 -7.09
CA GLY A 313 8.37 -12.79 -8.32
C GLY A 313 9.88 -12.85 -8.50
N THR A 314 10.63 -11.93 -7.91
CA THR A 314 12.10 -11.89 -8.00
C THR A 314 12.73 -13.05 -7.23
N THR A 315 12.05 -13.63 -6.24
CA THR A 315 12.53 -14.81 -5.50
C THR A 315 12.55 -16.10 -6.34
N LEU A 316 11.91 -16.10 -7.51
CA LEU A 316 11.96 -17.22 -8.46
C LEU A 316 13.28 -17.30 -9.22
N ILE A 317 14.12 -16.27 -9.16
CA ILE A 317 15.47 -16.31 -9.72
C ILE A 317 16.33 -17.27 -8.88
N PRO A 318 16.92 -18.34 -9.47
CA PRO A 318 17.67 -19.35 -8.71
C PRO A 318 18.75 -18.76 -7.81
N ALA A 319 19.51 -17.76 -8.29
CA ALA A 319 20.55 -17.11 -7.50
C ALA A 319 20.04 -16.45 -6.20
N VAL A 320 18.79 -15.97 -6.18
CA VAL A 320 18.17 -15.43 -4.96
C VAL A 320 17.92 -16.55 -3.96
N ARG A 321 17.34 -17.67 -4.40
CA ARG A 321 17.10 -18.84 -3.54
C ARG A 321 18.41 -19.40 -3.00
N GLU A 322 19.43 -19.52 -3.86
CA GLU A 322 20.77 -19.97 -3.47
C GLU A 322 21.40 -19.06 -2.42
N PHE A 323 21.31 -17.75 -2.60
CA PHE A 323 21.79 -16.77 -1.62
C PHE A 323 21.11 -16.96 -0.25
N VAL A 324 19.78 -17.06 -0.22
CA VAL A 324 19.02 -17.23 1.03
C VAL A 324 19.39 -18.56 1.70
N THR A 325 19.48 -19.65 0.92
CA THR A 325 19.88 -20.97 1.44
C THR A 325 21.28 -20.94 2.04
N GLN A 326 22.24 -20.30 1.37
CA GLN A 326 23.63 -20.18 1.86
C GLN A 326 23.71 -19.29 3.10
N TYR A 327 22.98 -18.18 3.12
CA TYR A 327 23.02 -17.23 4.25
C TYR A 327 22.46 -17.84 5.54
N PHE A 328 21.33 -18.55 5.46
CA PHE A 328 20.67 -19.16 6.64
C PHE A 328 21.11 -20.61 6.90
N GLY A 329 21.80 -21.26 5.97
CA GLY A 329 22.20 -22.65 6.11
C GLY A 329 21.02 -23.64 6.01
N LYS A 330 19.86 -23.20 5.54
CA LYS A 330 18.65 -24.02 5.37
C LYS A 330 17.85 -23.61 4.14
N GLU A 331 17.12 -24.56 3.56
CA GLU A 331 16.25 -24.30 2.42
C GLU A 331 14.99 -23.55 2.82
N PRO A 332 14.56 -22.53 2.03
CA PRO A 332 13.24 -21.93 2.19
C PRO A 332 12.13 -22.97 2.09
N VAL A 333 11.11 -22.83 2.92
CA VAL A 333 9.97 -23.76 2.96
C VAL A 333 9.12 -23.69 1.69
N LYS A 334 8.41 -24.77 1.40
CA LYS A 334 7.41 -24.79 0.34
C LYS A 334 6.12 -24.18 0.92
N GLY A 335 5.90 -22.92 0.61
CA GLY A 335 4.69 -22.19 0.96
C GLY A 335 3.70 -22.10 -0.21
N PRO A 336 2.73 -21.16 -0.13
CA PRO A 336 1.94 -20.73 -1.27
C PRO A 336 2.84 -20.28 -2.42
N ASP A 337 2.28 -20.23 -3.64
CA ASP A 337 3.00 -19.65 -4.77
C ASP A 337 3.46 -18.22 -4.41
N PRO A 338 4.78 -17.90 -4.54
CA PRO A 338 5.32 -16.58 -4.21
C PRO A 338 4.58 -15.42 -4.89
N TYR A 339 3.96 -15.67 -6.04
CA TYR A 339 3.13 -14.68 -6.72
C TYR A 339 1.73 -14.51 -6.08
N GLU A 340 1.18 -15.54 -5.44
CA GLU A 340 -0.21 -15.56 -4.95
C GLU A 340 -0.31 -15.26 -3.45
N ALA A 341 0.76 -15.52 -2.70
CA ALA A 341 0.77 -15.52 -1.23
C ALA A 341 0.17 -14.24 -0.62
N VAL A 342 0.56 -13.07 -1.12
CA VAL A 342 0.12 -11.77 -0.58
C VAL A 342 -1.39 -11.54 -0.80
N ALA A 343 -1.90 -11.81 -2.00
CA ALA A 343 -3.32 -11.65 -2.30
C ALA A 343 -4.19 -12.64 -1.50
N LEU A 344 -3.74 -13.91 -1.41
CA LEU A 344 -4.41 -14.93 -0.59
C LEU A 344 -4.44 -14.52 0.89
N GLY A 345 -3.33 -14.02 1.43
CA GLY A 345 -3.26 -13.54 2.81
C GLY A 345 -4.12 -12.31 3.08
N ALA A 346 -4.19 -11.38 2.13
CA ALA A 346 -5.12 -10.25 2.22
C ALA A 346 -6.59 -10.71 2.25
N ALA A 347 -6.93 -11.76 1.48
CA ALA A 347 -8.25 -12.39 1.55
C ALA A 347 -8.48 -13.07 2.92
N VAL A 348 -7.48 -13.77 3.48
CA VAL A 348 -7.56 -14.35 4.83
C VAL A 348 -7.80 -13.26 5.87
N ALA A 349 -7.08 -12.15 5.82
CA ALA A 349 -7.26 -11.03 6.75
C ALA A 349 -8.68 -10.43 6.70
N SER A 350 -9.41 -10.60 5.60
CA SER A 350 -10.81 -10.16 5.48
C SER A 350 -11.79 -10.96 6.37
N MET A 351 -11.37 -12.12 6.91
CA MET A 351 -12.19 -12.92 7.82
C MET A 351 -12.61 -12.15 9.09
N GLU A 352 -11.78 -11.21 9.53
CA GLU A 352 -12.06 -10.38 10.72
C GLU A 352 -13.34 -9.55 10.56
N TYR A 353 -13.71 -9.20 9.31
CA TYR A 353 -14.83 -8.31 8.97
C TYR A 353 -16.09 -9.06 8.49
N GLY A 354 -16.06 -10.39 8.48
CA GLY A 354 -17.19 -11.20 8.03
C GLY A 354 -18.40 -11.14 8.95
N LYS A 355 -19.62 -11.18 8.37
CA LYS A 355 -20.89 -11.19 9.13
C LYS A 355 -21.07 -12.43 9.99
N GLU A 356 -20.55 -13.58 9.57
CA GLU A 356 -20.51 -14.83 10.33
C GLU A 356 -19.04 -15.14 10.60
N LYS A 357 -18.60 -14.99 11.85
CA LYS A 357 -17.24 -15.39 12.23
C LYS A 357 -17.13 -16.91 12.06
N SER A 358 -16.36 -17.32 11.07
CA SER A 358 -16.00 -18.73 10.91
C SER A 358 -15.25 -19.22 12.15
N THR A 359 -15.22 -20.54 12.34
CA THR A 359 -14.47 -21.14 13.46
C THR A 359 -12.96 -20.81 13.34
N ILE A 360 -12.46 -20.66 12.12
CA ILE A 360 -11.08 -20.28 11.81
C ILE A 360 -10.85 -18.79 12.12
N ALA A 361 -11.78 -17.91 11.71
CA ALA A 361 -11.69 -16.46 11.95
C ALA A 361 -11.71 -16.06 13.43
N LYS A 362 -12.32 -16.86 14.29
CA LYS A 362 -12.33 -16.61 15.74
C LYS A 362 -10.96 -16.74 16.41
N ASN A 363 -10.01 -17.38 15.73
CA ASN A 363 -8.71 -17.71 16.28
C ASN A 363 -7.57 -16.95 15.58
N ILE A 364 -7.85 -16.10 14.57
CA ILE A 364 -6.81 -15.31 13.92
C ILE A 364 -6.68 -13.96 14.63
N GLU A 365 -5.52 -13.71 15.18
CA GLU A 365 -5.12 -12.44 15.77
C GLU A 365 -3.82 -11.98 15.13
N ILE A 366 -3.83 -10.76 14.59
CA ILE A 366 -2.68 -10.16 13.90
C ILE A 366 -2.25 -8.95 14.72
N SER A 367 -1.04 -8.99 15.23
CA SER A 367 -0.34 -7.85 15.81
C SER A 367 0.69 -7.34 14.81
N ASP A 368 0.80 -6.05 14.69
CA ASP A 368 1.73 -5.39 13.77
C ASP A 368 2.65 -4.42 14.52
N VAL A 369 3.60 -3.82 13.82
CA VAL A 369 4.56 -2.85 14.37
C VAL A 369 4.51 -1.55 13.60
N ILE A 370 4.91 -0.44 14.24
CA ILE A 370 5.10 0.83 13.53
C ILE A 370 6.28 0.73 12.56
N SER A 371 6.08 1.23 11.34
CA SER A 371 7.06 1.12 10.24
C SER A 371 8.25 2.06 10.40
N SER A 372 8.06 3.20 11.07
CA SER A 372 9.08 4.23 11.29
C SER A 372 8.87 4.90 12.64
N SER A 373 9.96 5.34 13.26
CA SER A 373 9.91 6.03 14.55
C SER A 373 9.07 7.30 14.50
N LEU A 374 8.39 7.59 15.61
CA LEU A 374 7.56 8.78 15.79
C LEU A 374 8.13 9.61 16.95
N GLY A 375 8.29 10.91 16.72
CA GLY A 375 8.92 11.77 17.70
C GLY A 375 8.47 13.23 17.60
N VAL A 376 9.00 14.05 18.52
CA VAL A 376 8.76 15.50 18.57
C VAL A 376 10.05 16.27 18.29
N LEU A 377 9.89 17.44 17.66
CA LEU A 377 10.99 18.37 17.41
C LEU A 377 11.52 18.95 18.73
N MET A 378 12.83 18.93 18.86
CA MET A 378 13.54 19.56 19.96
C MET A 378 14.07 20.94 19.55
N ALA A 379 14.49 21.75 20.53
CA ALA A 379 14.97 23.11 20.31
C ALA A 379 16.29 23.20 19.51
N ASP A 380 17.01 22.09 19.38
CA ASP A 380 18.28 21.96 18.64
C ASP A 380 18.07 21.36 17.25
N ASP A 381 16.83 21.38 16.74
CA ASP A 381 16.40 20.81 15.46
C ASP A 381 16.52 19.27 15.37
N THR A 382 16.79 18.57 16.48
CA THR A 382 16.75 17.11 16.53
C THR A 382 15.34 16.59 16.77
N VAL A 383 15.07 15.33 16.44
CA VAL A 383 13.80 14.65 16.70
C VAL A 383 13.97 13.65 17.85
N ASN A 384 13.32 13.95 18.98
CA ASN A 384 13.27 13.01 20.12
C ASN A 384 12.20 11.95 19.86
N LYS A 385 12.62 10.70 19.67
CA LYS A 385 11.75 9.56 19.38
C LYS A 385 11.00 9.12 20.64
N ILE A 386 9.66 9.21 20.62
CA ILE A 386 8.77 8.70 21.68
C ILE A 386 8.43 7.24 21.43
N LEU A 387 8.17 6.90 20.15
CA LEU A 387 7.94 5.54 19.69
C LEU A 387 8.98 5.19 18.64
N GLU A 388 9.76 4.15 18.92
CA GLU A 388 10.74 3.66 17.95
C GLU A 388 10.09 2.71 16.95
N ARG A 389 10.64 2.63 15.72
CA ARG A 389 10.23 1.64 14.72
C ARG A 389 10.23 0.23 15.33
N ASN A 390 9.43 -0.65 14.77
CA ASN A 390 9.20 -2.01 15.29
C ASN A 390 8.58 -2.07 16.71
N THR A 391 8.08 -0.93 17.23
CA THR A 391 7.24 -0.97 18.45
C THR A 391 5.88 -1.60 18.09
N LYS A 392 5.47 -2.60 18.87
CA LYS A 392 4.19 -3.31 18.68
C LYS A 392 2.99 -2.40 18.90
N ILE A 393 1.98 -2.53 18.08
CA ILE A 393 0.72 -1.79 18.17
C ILE A 393 -0.46 -2.74 18.51
N PRO A 394 -1.47 -2.26 19.27
CA PRO A 394 -1.68 -0.88 19.74
C PRO A 394 -0.76 -0.51 20.93
N ILE A 395 -0.37 0.77 21.02
CA ILE A 395 0.54 1.28 22.06
C ILE A 395 0.22 2.71 22.45
N VAL A 396 0.48 3.05 23.71
CA VAL A 396 0.53 4.42 24.21
C VAL A 396 1.86 4.65 24.89
N ARG A 397 2.58 5.72 24.53
CA ARG A 397 3.81 6.15 25.20
C ARG A 397 3.82 7.66 25.42
N THR A 398 4.43 8.08 26.54
CA THR A 398 4.49 9.48 26.93
C THR A 398 5.94 9.91 27.09
N GLY A 399 6.30 11.02 26.45
CA GLY A 399 7.52 11.77 26.69
C GLY A 399 7.27 13.00 27.55
N ASN A 400 8.27 13.42 28.34
CA ASN A 400 8.21 14.59 29.23
C ASN A 400 9.08 15.71 28.65
N TYR A 401 8.52 16.91 28.54
CA TYR A 401 9.20 18.02 27.88
C TYR A 401 9.17 19.29 28.72
N THR A 402 10.16 20.16 28.47
CA THR A 402 10.33 21.46 29.13
C THR A 402 10.08 22.59 28.13
N ASN A 403 9.72 23.78 28.63
CA ASN A 403 9.82 25.00 27.85
C ASN A 403 11.27 25.48 27.78
N VAL A 404 11.70 25.99 26.64
CA VAL A 404 13.06 26.51 26.43
C VAL A 404 13.17 28.03 26.62
N ALA A 405 12.04 28.75 26.66
CA ALA A 405 11.98 30.20 26.85
C ALA A 405 11.28 30.54 28.17
N ASP A 406 11.81 31.57 28.86
CA ASP A 406 11.21 32.07 30.10
C ASP A 406 9.81 32.66 29.84
N PHE A 407 8.89 32.38 30.76
CA PHE A 407 7.55 32.95 30.82
C PHE A 407 6.74 32.83 29.51
N THR A 408 6.97 31.77 28.74
CA THR A 408 6.12 31.43 27.60
C THR A 408 4.72 31.03 28.07
N ASP A 409 3.69 31.40 27.34
CA ASP A 409 2.29 31.08 27.57
C ASP A 409 1.76 29.97 26.64
N GLU A 410 2.54 29.63 25.60
CA GLU A 410 2.24 28.53 24.68
C GLU A 410 3.51 27.72 24.34
N VAL A 411 3.34 26.41 24.14
CA VAL A 411 4.38 25.51 23.63
C VAL A 411 3.89 24.91 22.33
N LYS A 412 4.68 24.98 21.27
CA LYS A 412 4.44 24.33 20.00
C LYS A 412 4.94 22.89 20.05
N ILE A 413 4.10 21.93 19.70
CA ILE A 413 4.43 20.52 19.55
C ILE A 413 4.44 20.21 18.05
N GLU A 414 5.60 19.86 17.52
CA GLU A 414 5.79 19.44 16.12
C GLU A 414 6.14 17.97 16.07
N VAL A 415 5.40 17.20 15.27
CA VAL A 415 5.50 15.74 15.22
C VAL A 415 6.11 15.31 13.90
N TYR A 416 7.07 14.40 14.00
CA TYR A 416 7.84 13.87 12.88
C TYR A 416 7.82 12.34 12.86
N GLN A 417 7.93 11.78 11.64
CA GLN A 417 8.09 10.34 11.39
C GLN A 417 9.38 10.08 10.61
N GLY A 418 10.20 9.15 11.06
CA GLY A 418 11.42 8.73 10.37
C GLY A 418 12.54 8.30 11.30
N GLU A 419 13.68 7.93 10.69
CA GLU A 419 14.85 7.44 11.42
C GLU A 419 15.98 8.47 11.51
N GLY A 420 15.85 9.61 10.82
CA GLY A 420 16.83 10.70 10.87
C GLY A 420 16.98 11.29 12.27
N GLU A 421 18.16 11.80 12.57
CA GLU A 421 18.43 12.53 13.82
C GLU A 421 17.83 13.94 13.77
N ASN A 422 17.93 14.60 12.59
CA ASN A 422 17.45 15.96 12.39
C ASN A 422 16.05 15.99 11.77
N ALA A 423 15.31 17.07 11.99
CA ALA A 423 13.95 17.23 11.45
C ALA A 423 13.90 17.20 9.92
N GLU A 424 14.92 17.75 9.24
CA GLU A 424 15.00 17.79 7.76
C GLU A 424 15.10 16.41 7.10
N ASP A 425 15.58 15.41 7.85
CA ASP A 425 15.72 14.02 7.38
C ASP A 425 14.45 13.19 7.65
N ASN A 426 13.42 13.79 8.26
CA ASN A 426 12.20 13.14 8.68
C ASN A 426 10.97 13.76 8.05
N GLU A 427 9.89 13.01 8.01
CA GLU A 427 8.60 13.47 7.51
C GLU A 427 7.82 14.22 8.59
N HIS A 428 7.43 15.49 8.30
CA HIS A 428 6.61 16.29 9.19
C HIS A 428 5.14 15.86 9.12
N LEU A 429 4.59 15.33 10.21
CA LEU A 429 3.20 14.87 10.28
C LEU A 429 2.21 16.00 10.62
N GLY A 430 2.62 16.96 11.44
CA GLY A 430 1.80 18.09 11.82
C GLY A 430 2.29 18.79 13.09
N ASP A 431 1.58 19.87 13.45
CA ASP A 431 1.90 20.65 14.65
C ASP A 431 0.63 21.18 15.32
N PHE A 432 0.75 21.51 16.60
CA PHE A 432 -0.28 22.19 17.39
C PHE A 432 0.33 22.92 18.58
N PHE A 433 -0.43 23.82 19.18
CA PHE A 433 -0.01 24.58 20.36
C PHE A 433 -0.77 24.11 21.60
N ILE A 434 -0.10 24.10 22.74
CA ILE A 434 -0.72 23.94 24.05
C ILE A 434 -0.41 25.15 24.91
N SER A 435 -1.46 25.71 25.56
CA SER A 435 -1.28 26.80 26.51
C SER A 435 -0.67 26.29 27.80
N VAL A 436 0.29 27.03 28.33
CA VAL A 436 1.06 26.68 29.54
C VAL A 436 1.11 27.89 30.49
N GLU A 437 1.21 27.64 31.79
CA GLU A 437 1.43 28.70 32.78
C GLU A 437 2.78 29.37 32.56
N PRO A 438 2.89 30.73 32.50
CA PRO A 438 4.16 31.43 32.35
C PRO A 438 5.11 31.15 33.53
N MET A 439 6.23 30.51 33.27
CA MET A 439 7.25 30.13 34.28
C MET A 439 8.65 30.22 33.69
N PRO A 440 9.71 30.22 34.52
CA PRO A 440 11.07 30.12 34.03
C PRO A 440 11.31 28.91 33.14
N ALA A 441 12.27 29.02 32.21
CA ALA A 441 12.66 27.96 31.32
C ALA A 441 13.17 26.71 32.03
N PHE A 442 13.24 25.59 31.30
CA PHE A 442 13.83 24.31 31.73
C PHE A 442 13.13 23.62 32.93
N GLN A 443 11.82 23.76 33.02
CA GLN A 443 11.03 22.99 33.97
C GLN A 443 10.19 21.94 33.25
N ASP A 444 10.26 20.68 33.73
CA ASP A 444 9.44 19.58 33.19
C ASP A 444 7.97 19.85 33.44
N ARG A 445 7.23 20.07 32.38
CA ARG A 445 5.85 20.54 32.53
C ARG A 445 4.86 20.08 31.46
N VAL A 446 5.32 19.64 30.33
CA VAL A 446 4.44 19.15 29.25
C VAL A 446 4.67 17.68 29.01
N ASP A 447 3.63 16.89 29.24
CA ASP A 447 3.59 15.48 28.87
C ASP A 447 3.00 15.36 27.48
N VAL A 448 3.74 14.72 26.55
CA VAL A 448 3.26 14.45 25.21
C VAL A 448 3.10 12.94 25.05
N SER A 449 1.86 12.50 24.90
CA SER A 449 1.50 11.09 24.75
C SER A 449 1.19 10.79 23.28
N PHE A 450 1.77 9.73 22.76
CA PHE A 450 1.51 9.16 21.45
C PHE A 450 0.71 7.87 21.63
N GLU A 451 -0.46 7.81 21.02
CA GLU A 451 -1.30 6.62 20.98
C GLU A 451 -1.47 6.19 19.52
N VAL A 452 -1.03 4.95 19.22
CA VAL A 452 -1.20 4.29 17.92
C VAL A 452 -2.11 3.10 18.11
N GLY A 453 -3.24 3.10 17.41
CA GLY A 453 -4.24 2.04 17.43
C GLY A 453 -3.87 0.85 16.53
N LYS A 454 -4.82 -0.09 16.36
CA LYS A 454 -4.67 -1.21 15.41
C LYS A 454 -4.74 -0.76 13.93
N GLU A 455 -5.28 0.41 13.66
CA GLU A 455 -5.40 0.98 12.32
C GLU A 455 -4.17 1.81 12.01
N PHE A 456 -3.50 1.49 10.90
CA PHE A 456 -2.35 2.25 10.43
C PHE A 456 -2.71 3.69 10.04
N GLY A 457 -1.76 4.61 10.24
CA GLY A 457 -1.87 5.99 9.78
C GLY A 457 -2.70 6.89 10.70
N ILE A 458 -3.10 6.41 11.88
CA ILE A 458 -3.78 7.21 12.89
C ILE A 458 -2.91 7.29 14.13
N LEU A 459 -2.37 8.49 14.37
CA LEU A 459 -1.64 8.84 15.57
C LEU A 459 -2.45 9.85 16.38
N HIS A 460 -2.86 9.47 17.59
CA HIS A 460 -3.42 10.44 18.54
C HIS A 460 -2.28 11.01 19.38
N VAL A 461 -2.11 12.33 19.29
CA VAL A 461 -1.13 13.04 20.10
C VAL A 461 -1.87 13.88 21.12
N THR A 462 -1.59 13.63 22.39
CA THR A 462 -2.15 14.38 23.51
C THR A 462 -1.03 15.08 24.27
N ALA A 463 -1.11 16.38 24.39
CA ALA A 463 -0.24 17.15 25.26
C ALA A 463 -1.01 17.58 26.51
N VAL A 464 -0.37 17.44 27.68
CA VAL A 464 -0.93 17.83 28.99
C VAL A 464 0.08 18.72 29.71
N GLU A 465 -0.33 19.91 30.09
CA GLU A 465 0.44 20.79 30.97
C GLU A 465 0.19 20.38 32.43
N ARG A 466 1.26 20.05 33.16
CA ARG A 466 1.14 19.42 34.49
C ARG A 466 0.67 20.34 35.60
N ILE A 467 0.84 21.65 35.45
CA ILE A 467 0.54 22.64 36.51
C ILE A 467 -0.91 23.07 36.43
N SER A 468 -1.34 23.57 35.26
CA SER A 468 -2.72 24.02 35.04
C SER A 468 -3.68 22.86 34.74
N GLY A 469 -3.16 21.71 34.31
CA GLY A 469 -3.95 20.61 33.80
C GLY A 469 -4.53 20.86 32.39
N ASN A 470 -4.09 21.92 31.71
CA ASN A 470 -4.49 22.17 30.34
C ASN A 470 -4.12 20.97 29.45
N GLN A 471 -5.08 20.54 28.66
CA GLN A 471 -4.90 19.41 27.75
C GLN A 471 -5.32 19.77 26.34
N ARG A 472 -4.56 19.31 25.35
CA ARG A 472 -4.94 19.35 23.94
C ARG A 472 -4.63 18.04 23.27
N SER A 473 -5.64 17.44 22.65
CA SER A 473 -5.50 16.21 21.87
C SER A 473 -5.73 16.53 20.39
N VAL A 474 -4.86 16.02 19.55
CA VAL A 474 -4.94 16.16 18.08
C VAL A 474 -4.82 14.78 17.47
N LYS A 475 -5.76 14.43 16.61
CA LYS A 475 -5.65 13.27 15.75
C LYS A 475 -4.78 13.67 14.57
N MET A 476 -3.60 13.10 14.48
CA MET A 476 -2.72 13.23 13.33
C MET A 476 -2.96 12.04 12.43
N GLU A 477 -3.64 12.28 11.35
CA GLU A 477 -3.75 11.31 10.25
C GLU A 477 -2.73 11.72 9.20
N ALA A 478 -2.12 10.72 8.56
CA ALA A 478 -1.35 10.98 7.36
C ALA A 478 -2.18 11.87 6.44
N ARG A 479 -1.68 13.04 6.13
CA ARG A 479 -2.46 14.00 5.33
C ARG A 479 -2.64 13.44 3.95
N SER A 480 -3.90 13.20 3.56
CA SER A 480 -4.20 13.00 2.15
C SER A 480 -3.61 14.18 1.34
N ARG A 481 -2.76 13.88 0.38
CA ARG A 481 -2.20 14.89 -0.55
C ARG A 481 -3.29 15.51 -1.43
N LEU A 482 -4.42 14.82 -1.54
CA LEU A 482 -5.59 15.28 -2.25
C LEU A 482 -6.65 15.76 -1.26
N SER A 483 -7.10 16.98 -1.41
CA SER A 483 -8.28 17.48 -0.71
C SER A 483 -9.52 16.65 -1.07
N LYS A 484 -10.53 16.64 -0.21
CA LYS A 484 -11.83 15.99 -0.50
C LYS A 484 -12.39 16.42 -1.87
N LYS A 485 -12.25 17.70 -2.22
CA LYS A 485 -12.67 18.25 -3.52
C LYS A 485 -11.87 17.67 -4.68
N GLU A 486 -10.58 17.46 -4.53
CA GLU A 486 -9.73 16.85 -5.56
C GLU A 486 -10.03 15.36 -5.72
N LYS A 487 -10.23 14.61 -4.62
CA LYS A 487 -10.67 13.21 -4.69
C LYS A 487 -11.99 13.08 -5.45
N SER A 488 -12.98 13.90 -5.10
CA SER A 488 -14.28 13.94 -5.79
C SER A 488 -14.12 14.26 -7.29
N LYS A 489 -13.26 15.23 -7.65
CA LYS A 489 -12.95 15.54 -9.04
C LYS A 489 -12.37 14.33 -9.79
N TRP A 490 -11.46 13.59 -9.18
CA TRP A 490 -10.85 12.42 -9.80
C TRP A 490 -11.80 11.24 -9.89
N MET A 491 -12.64 11.04 -8.86
CA MET A 491 -13.73 10.06 -8.89
C MET A 491 -14.71 10.36 -10.02
N LYS A 492 -15.16 11.61 -10.14
CA LYS A 492 -15.98 12.08 -11.25
C LYS A 492 -15.37 11.78 -12.62
N LYS A 493 -14.06 12.03 -12.76
CA LYS A 493 -13.36 11.75 -14.01
C LYS A 493 -13.28 10.24 -14.29
N LEU A 494 -13.10 9.42 -13.28
CA LEU A 494 -12.96 7.98 -13.39
C LEU A 494 -14.27 7.28 -13.79
N PHE A 495 -15.39 7.73 -13.26
CA PHE A 495 -16.70 7.12 -13.49
C PHE A 495 -17.53 7.83 -14.56
N GLY A 496 -17.09 8.97 -15.06
CA GLY A 496 -17.83 9.77 -16.04
C GLY A 496 -19.15 10.33 -15.51
N GLN A 497 -19.36 10.30 -14.19
CA GLN A 497 -20.55 10.79 -13.51
C GLN A 497 -20.20 11.98 -12.62
N GLU A 498 -21.14 12.90 -12.46
CA GLU A 498 -21.00 13.98 -11.49
C GLU A 498 -21.20 13.41 -10.09
N SER A 499 -20.20 13.55 -9.22
CA SER A 499 -20.44 13.37 -7.78
C SER A 499 -21.51 14.38 -7.36
N ILE A 500 -22.47 13.90 -6.59
CA ILE A 500 -23.60 14.73 -6.12
C ILE A 500 -23.13 15.39 -4.83
N GLU A 501 -23.00 16.73 -4.84
CA GLU A 501 -22.76 17.51 -3.65
C GLU A 501 -24.04 17.59 -2.84
N VAL A 502 -24.02 17.10 -1.61
CA VAL A 502 -25.18 17.14 -0.71
C VAL A 502 -24.81 17.75 0.62
N ASN A 503 -25.74 18.45 1.23
CA ASN A 503 -25.64 18.90 2.60
C ASN A 503 -26.25 17.82 3.50
N ILE A 504 -25.60 17.50 4.61
CA ILE A 504 -26.08 16.57 5.62
C ILE A 504 -26.35 17.38 6.88
N GLU A 505 -27.54 17.26 7.41
CA GLU A 505 -27.93 17.89 8.68
C GLU A 505 -28.48 16.85 9.65
N ASN A 506 -27.85 16.72 10.82
CA ASN A 506 -28.41 15.95 11.92
C ASN A 506 -29.32 16.84 12.76
N ILE A 507 -30.61 16.57 12.75
CA ILE A 507 -31.61 17.39 13.41
C ILE A 507 -31.48 17.30 14.93
N SER A 508 -31.05 16.16 15.45
CA SER A 508 -30.90 15.92 16.89
C SER A 508 -29.70 16.65 17.48
N THR A 509 -28.54 16.60 16.81
CA THR A 509 -27.28 17.21 17.30
C THR A 509 -27.04 18.61 16.78
N ARG A 510 -27.74 19.02 15.71
CA ARG A 510 -27.55 20.25 14.93
C ARG A 510 -26.22 20.33 14.21
N ASP A 511 -25.56 19.17 14.01
CA ASP A 511 -24.35 19.09 13.19
C ASP A 511 -24.72 19.14 11.71
N ALA A 512 -23.92 19.85 10.92
CA ALA A 512 -24.10 19.94 9.49
C ALA A 512 -22.74 19.82 8.78
N LEU A 513 -22.73 19.09 7.65
CA LEU A 513 -21.55 19.00 6.79
C LEU A 513 -21.96 18.86 5.32
N THR A 514 -21.06 19.21 4.43
CA THR A 514 -21.23 18.97 2.99
C THR A 514 -20.41 17.75 2.57
N LEU A 515 -21.07 16.77 1.94
CA LEU A 515 -20.44 15.58 1.37
C LEU A 515 -20.58 15.56 -0.14
N TYR A 516 -19.65 14.87 -0.79
CA TYR A 516 -19.68 14.57 -2.21
C TYR A 516 -19.97 13.09 -2.39
N LEU A 517 -21.21 12.74 -2.68
CA LEU A 517 -21.68 11.36 -2.80
C LEU A 517 -21.39 10.78 -4.18
N ASN A 518 -20.94 9.53 -4.19
CA ASN A 518 -20.83 8.77 -5.43
C ASN A 518 -22.21 8.22 -5.81
N PRO A 519 -22.69 8.43 -7.04
CA PRO A 519 -23.95 7.83 -7.51
C PRO A 519 -24.06 6.32 -7.34
N GLY A 520 -22.92 5.60 -7.37
CA GLY A 520 -22.86 4.17 -7.09
C GLY A 520 -22.78 3.78 -5.61
N GLN A 521 -22.69 4.74 -4.70
CA GLN A 521 -22.68 4.48 -3.26
C GLN A 521 -24.08 4.07 -2.78
N THR A 522 -24.15 3.13 -1.85
CA THR A 522 -25.45 2.76 -1.24
C THR A 522 -25.75 3.64 -0.02
N ILE A 523 -27.02 3.77 0.30
CA ILE A 523 -27.47 4.45 1.54
C ILE A 523 -26.84 3.80 2.78
N MET A 524 -26.71 2.47 2.82
CA MET A 524 -26.04 1.76 3.90
C MET A 524 -24.56 2.18 4.03
N SER A 525 -23.84 2.36 2.91
CA SER A 525 -22.45 2.82 2.92
C SER A 525 -22.35 4.26 3.44
N LEU A 526 -23.28 5.13 3.04
CA LEU A 526 -23.37 6.50 3.54
C LEU A 526 -23.66 6.55 5.04
N LYS A 527 -24.61 5.72 5.55
CA LYS A 527 -24.89 5.62 6.99
C LYS A 527 -23.64 5.23 7.79
N LYS A 528 -22.87 4.23 7.31
CA LYS A 528 -21.62 3.80 7.97
C LYS A 528 -20.59 4.94 8.01
N GLU A 529 -20.42 5.67 6.92
CA GLU A 529 -19.51 6.81 6.85
C GLU A 529 -19.91 7.90 7.86
N LEU A 530 -21.20 8.24 7.94
CA LEU A 530 -21.72 9.21 8.88
C LEU A 530 -21.59 8.78 10.35
N MET A 531 -21.73 7.47 10.63
CA MET A 531 -21.47 6.93 11.96
C MET A 531 -20.00 7.01 12.34
N GLN A 532 -19.09 6.69 11.41
CA GLN A 532 -17.64 6.75 11.66
C GLN A 532 -17.14 8.17 11.99
N ILE A 533 -17.73 9.18 11.37
CA ILE A 533 -17.38 10.58 11.64
C ILE A 533 -18.20 11.20 12.79
N GLY A 534 -19.05 10.41 13.45
CA GLY A 534 -19.82 10.83 14.63
C GLY A 534 -21.01 11.75 14.35
N ILE A 535 -21.43 11.87 13.09
CA ILE A 535 -22.60 12.71 12.70
C ILE A 535 -23.91 11.94 12.82
N MET A 536 -23.87 10.60 12.86
CA MET A 536 -25.03 9.73 12.91
C MET A 536 -24.85 8.62 13.95
N SER A 537 -25.91 8.26 14.67
CA SER A 537 -25.95 7.09 15.57
C SER A 537 -26.54 5.86 14.87
N GLN A 538 -26.45 4.68 15.51
CA GLN A 538 -26.99 3.42 14.97
C GLN A 538 -28.53 3.38 14.87
N THR A 539 -29.21 4.26 15.60
CA THR A 539 -30.69 4.29 15.67
C THR A 539 -31.31 5.33 14.74
N GLU A 540 -30.50 6.16 14.10
CA GLU A 540 -30.96 7.21 13.21
C GLU A 540 -31.08 6.73 11.76
N SER A 541 -31.93 7.39 10.99
CA SER A 541 -32.17 7.16 9.57
C SER A 541 -31.86 8.42 8.75
N ILE A 542 -31.62 8.26 7.44
CA ILE A 542 -31.41 9.35 6.52
C ILE A 542 -32.68 9.62 5.73
N PHE A 543 -33.11 10.88 5.69
CA PHE A 543 -34.28 11.35 4.98
C PHE A 543 -33.91 12.37 3.88
N PHE A 544 -34.68 12.37 2.82
CA PHE A 544 -34.68 13.40 1.81
C PHE A 544 -36.13 13.78 1.46
N ASP A 545 -36.50 15.06 1.62
CA ASP A 545 -37.87 15.57 1.46
C ASP A 545 -38.91 14.70 2.21
N ASP A 546 -38.63 14.43 3.49
CA ASP A 546 -39.45 13.57 4.39
C ASP A 546 -39.57 12.08 3.98
N ILE A 547 -38.85 11.64 2.96
CA ILE A 547 -38.79 10.24 2.53
C ILE A 547 -37.57 9.56 3.12
N GLU A 548 -37.76 8.49 3.91
CA GLU A 548 -36.65 7.70 4.43
C GLU A 548 -35.95 6.92 3.30
N LEU A 549 -34.63 7.10 3.20
CA LEU A 549 -33.81 6.43 2.21
C LEU A 549 -33.46 5.00 2.68
N GLN A 550 -33.72 4.02 1.84
CA GLN A 550 -33.57 2.60 2.17
C GLN A 550 -32.14 2.10 1.93
N ASP A 551 -31.64 1.28 2.83
CA ASP A 551 -30.26 0.79 2.86
C ASP A 551 -29.73 0.16 1.56
N PRO A 552 -30.47 -0.68 0.82
CA PRO A 552 -29.94 -1.29 -0.39
C PRO A 552 -29.94 -0.35 -1.61
N GLN A 553 -30.57 0.83 -1.53
CA GLN A 553 -30.62 1.77 -2.65
C GLN A 553 -29.28 2.39 -2.93
N HIS A 554 -28.95 2.56 -4.22
CA HIS A 554 -27.83 3.39 -4.64
C HIS A 554 -28.24 4.86 -4.72
N ILE A 555 -27.29 5.76 -4.49
CA ILE A 555 -27.54 7.22 -4.61
C ILE A 555 -28.11 7.57 -5.99
N SER A 556 -27.62 6.92 -7.06
CA SER A 556 -28.15 7.09 -8.42
C SER A 556 -29.60 6.64 -8.63
N GLU A 557 -30.14 5.85 -7.72
CA GLU A 557 -31.53 5.36 -7.74
C GLU A 557 -32.47 6.23 -6.90
N THR A 558 -31.91 7.21 -6.20
CA THR A 558 -32.64 8.17 -5.39
C THR A 558 -32.90 9.45 -6.20
N ILE A 559 -33.79 10.30 -5.70
CA ILE A 559 -34.07 11.62 -6.26
C ILE A 559 -33.06 12.70 -5.83
N ILE A 560 -31.95 12.30 -5.16
CA ILE A 560 -30.93 13.22 -4.67
C ILE A 560 -30.20 13.85 -5.86
N THR A 561 -30.13 15.17 -5.86
CA THR A 561 -29.41 15.98 -6.86
C THR A 561 -28.38 16.88 -6.20
N GLY A 562 -27.49 17.51 -6.97
CA GLY A 562 -26.53 18.46 -6.45
C GLY A 562 -27.19 19.61 -5.68
N GLY A 563 -26.70 19.88 -4.47
CA GLY A 563 -27.26 20.87 -3.56
C GLY A 563 -28.40 20.37 -2.66
N SER A 564 -28.82 19.10 -2.78
CA SER A 564 -29.83 18.50 -1.89
C SER A 564 -29.35 18.52 -0.43
N THR A 565 -30.29 18.66 0.50
CA THR A 565 -30.05 18.49 1.92
C THR A 565 -30.65 17.15 2.37
N LEU A 566 -29.81 16.31 3.01
CA LEU A 566 -30.22 15.06 3.64
C LEU A 566 -30.31 15.29 5.15
N GLU A 567 -31.42 14.89 5.74
CA GLU A 567 -31.65 15.01 7.18
C GLU A 567 -31.40 13.68 7.87
N ILE A 568 -30.68 13.72 8.99
CA ILE A 568 -30.54 12.60 9.91
C ILE A 568 -31.53 12.80 11.06
N ARG A 569 -32.43 11.83 11.22
CA ARG A 569 -33.50 11.86 12.24
C ARG A 569 -33.51 10.60 13.08
#